data_c180c2461f8baf9da960bbc6c67b509b
#
_entry.id   c180c2461f8baf9da960bbc6c67b509b
#
_cell.length_a   1.000
_cell.length_b   1.000
_cell.length_c   1.000
_cell.angle_alpha   90.00
_cell.angle_beta   90.00
_cell.angle_gamma   90.00
#
_symmetry.space_group_name_H-M   'P 1'
#
loop_
_entity.id
_entity.type
_entity.pdbx_description
1 polymer ?
#
loop_
_entity_poly.entity_id
_entity_poly.type
_entity_poly.pdbx_seq_one_letter_code
_entity_poly.pdbx_strand_id
1 'polypeptide(L)'
;MMEMDGQQSAHGESYAYTSPYWAEFYDMWVEEIIGSAALTKDDDFFFNLLSPFLPNSTRVRGPLRVVDMATGTGRVIRGILQKMNSRAQGELPGDIQKELEIWGIDHSQAMINRAKGLLEDKMKPSTTIVWRTSAAANFVDENPELRNAVDLLIFAAGSIGHLTAHGERRKFLQQVVKALRITNPPQTPRSIAAISILKPDDGLQENCSEQHVAGKEVRFNAEMRKPSRQWPHLEYCKSETMTLKDKGILVNSFDLKIVETATGKLLSQEKYSWSLQVFSQTEWERELSDCGLSISQKVETGSETWYILHLANKKSLV
;
A
#
# COMPACT_ATOMS: atom_id res chain seq x y z
N MET A 1 -32.60 -6.54 3.44
CA MET A 1 -32.23 -5.33 4.18
C MET A 1 -31.31 -5.83 5.31
N MET A 2 -30.01 -5.84 5.09
CA MET A 2 -29.04 -6.21 6.14
C MET A 2 -28.66 -4.92 6.85
N GLU A 3 -29.03 -4.82 8.11
CA GLU A 3 -28.49 -3.79 9.01
C GLU A 3 -27.02 -4.09 9.21
N MET A 4 -26.17 -3.19 8.73
CA MET A 4 -24.73 -3.24 9.00
C MET A 4 -24.49 -2.45 10.27
N ASP A 5 -24.23 -3.18 11.37
CA ASP A 5 -23.74 -2.61 12.62
C ASP A 5 -22.41 -1.89 12.36
N GLY A 6 -22.48 -0.55 12.39
CA GLY A 6 -21.29 0.28 12.33
C GLY A 6 -20.48 0.14 13.60
N GLN A 7 -19.37 -0.54 13.55
CA GLN A 7 -18.33 -0.45 14.58
C GLN A 7 -17.79 0.98 14.62
N GLN A 8 -18.32 1.80 15.50
CA GLN A 8 -17.70 3.08 15.88
C GLN A 8 -16.46 2.78 16.73
N SER A 9 -15.30 3.17 16.24
CA SER A 9 -14.09 3.18 17.04
C SER A 9 -14.20 4.21 18.17
N ALA A 10 -13.53 3.96 19.30
CA ALA A 10 -13.56 4.78 20.51
C ALA A 10 -13.08 6.25 20.32
N HIS A 11 -12.71 6.67 19.12
CA HIS A 11 -12.24 8.01 18.78
C HIS A 11 -13.08 8.75 17.72
N GLY A 12 -14.26 8.26 17.37
CA GLY A 12 -15.18 9.01 16.50
C GLY A 12 -14.72 9.22 15.05
N GLU A 13 -13.56 8.74 14.65
CA GLU A 13 -13.08 8.76 13.27
C GLU A 13 -13.52 7.47 12.56
N SER A 14 -14.40 7.60 11.59
CA SER A 14 -14.71 6.52 10.65
C SER A 14 -13.46 6.29 9.81
N TYR A 15 -12.83 5.12 9.94
CA TYR A 15 -11.70 4.76 9.09
C TYR A 15 -12.14 4.76 7.63
N ALA A 16 -11.40 5.49 6.78
CA ALA A 16 -11.49 5.34 5.35
C ALA A 16 -11.28 3.85 4.99
N TYR A 17 -11.86 3.41 3.87
CA TYR A 17 -11.65 2.07 3.31
C TYR A 17 -12.51 0.93 3.89
N THR A 18 -13.55 1.20 4.69
CA THR A 18 -14.39 0.14 5.28
C THR A 18 -15.55 -0.30 4.40
N SER A 19 -15.93 0.50 3.40
CA SER A 19 -17.08 0.26 2.53
C SER A 19 -16.68 -0.38 1.19
N PRO A 20 -17.52 -1.27 0.62
CA PRO A 20 -17.31 -1.80 -0.73
C PRO A 20 -17.45 -0.72 -1.81
N TYR A 21 -18.27 0.31 -1.58
CA TYR A 21 -18.40 1.46 -2.48
C TYR A 21 -17.11 2.28 -2.53
N TRP A 22 -16.50 2.53 -1.37
CA TRP A 22 -15.22 3.20 -1.32
C TRP A 22 -14.11 2.38 -2.00
N ALA A 23 -14.09 1.06 -1.81
CA ALA A 23 -13.07 0.21 -2.43
C ALA A 23 -13.14 0.25 -3.97
N GLU A 24 -14.34 0.29 -4.55
CA GLU A 24 -14.50 0.46 -6.01
C GLU A 24 -14.14 1.89 -6.45
N PHE A 25 -14.65 2.89 -5.74
CA PHE A 25 -14.36 4.29 -6.05
C PHE A 25 -12.85 4.57 -6.01
N TYR A 26 -12.15 3.97 -5.04
CA TYR A 26 -10.70 4.08 -4.90
C TYR A 26 -9.95 3.59 -6.17
N ASP A 27 -10.33 2.46 -6.73
CA ASP A 27 -9.74 1.97 -7.99
C ASP A 27 -9.86 3.00 -9.11
N MET A 28 -11.06 3.56 -9.30
CA MET A 28 -11.32 4.53 -10.36
C MET A 28 -10.60 5.85 -10.11
N TRP A 29 -10.49 6.27 -8.86
CA TRP A 29 -9.78 7.48 -8.46
C TRP A 29 -8.28 7.34 -8.67
N VAL A 30 -7.69 6.21 -8.29
CA VAL A 30 -6.27 5.91 -8.48
C VAL A 30 -5.92 5.86 -9.97
N GLU A 31 -6.75 5.21 -10.81
CA GLU A 31 -6.55 5.16 -12.25
C GLU A 31 -6.53 6.57 -12.89
N GLU A 32 -7.36 7.48 -12.39
CA GLU A 32 -7.42 8.85 -12.91
C GLU A 32 -6.22 9.69 -12.47
N ILE A 33 -5.83 9.62 -11.19
CA ILE A 33 -4.73 10.41 -10.65
C ILE A 33 -3.38 9.95 -11.18
N ILE A 34 -3.14 8.63 -11.15
CA ILE A 34 -1.84 8.07 -11.55
C ILE A 34 -1.74 7.99 -13.08
N GLY A 35 -2.85 7.71 -13.75
CA GLY A 35 -2.91 7.48 -15.20
C GLY A 35 -2.32 6.13 -15.62
N SER A 36 -2.77 5.62 -16.76
CA SER A 36 -2.40 4.27 -17.22
C SER A 36 -0.91 4.10 -17.52
N ALA A 37 -0.25 5.14 -18.05
CA ALA A 37 1.18 5.08 -18.37
C ALA A 37 2.08 5.02 -17.13
N ALA A 38 1.70 5.70 -16.05
CA ALA A 38 2.42 5.65 -14.77
C ALA A 38 2.20 4.31 -14.06
N LEU A 39 0.97 3.77 -14.09
CA LEU A 39 0.67 2.44 -13.56
C LEU A 39 1.50 1.34 -14.22
N THR A 40 1.71 1.42 -15.55
CA THR A 40 2.57 0.47 -16.26
C THR A 40 4.02 0.53 -15.81
N LYS A 41 4.56 1.74 -15.53
CA LYS A 41 5.91 1.92 -14.99
C LYS A 41 6.04 1.36 -13.58
N ASP A 42 5.02 1.53 -12.75
CA ASP A 42 4.96 0.95 -11.41
C ASP A 42 5.02 -0.58 -11.48
N ASP A 43 4.28 -1.21 -12.40
CA ASP A 43 4.28 -2.66 -12.59
C ASP A 43 5.67 -3.18 -12.98
N ASP A 44 6.39 -2.46 -13.85
CA ASP A 44 7.78 -2.77 -14.19
C ASP A 44 8.70 -2.63 -12.98
N PHE A 45 8.52 -1.58 -12.18
CA PHE A 45 9.30 -1.35 -10.98
C PHE A 45 9.11 -2.49 -9.96
N PHE A 46 7.87 -2.87 -9.64
CA PHE A 46 7.58 -3.98 -8.71
C PHE A 46 8.12 -5.31 -9.20
N PHE A 47 7.98 -5.57 -10.50
CA PHE A 47 8.55 -6.78 -11.09
C PHE A 47 10.09 -6.78 -11.03
N ASN A 48 10.74 -5.64 -11.26
CA ASN A 48 12.19 -5.51 -11.17
C ASN A 48 12.71 -5.73 -9.74
N LEU A 49 11.94 -5.36 -8.70
CA LEU A 49 12.26 -5.70 -7.31
C LEU A 49 12.21 -7.21 -7.05
N LEU A 50 11.27 -7.92 -7.68
CA LEU A 50 11.09 -9.35 -7.54
C LEU A 50 12.09 -10.18 -8.38
N SER A 51 12.41 -9.70 -9.58
CA SER A 51 13.18 -10.46 -10.59
C SER A 51 14.49 -11.06 -10.10
N PRO A 52 15.30 -10.41 -9.21
CA PRO A 52 16.54 -11.01 -8.70
C PRO A 52 16.34 -12.29 -7.88
N PHE A 53 15.11 -12.50 -7.36
CA PHE A 53 14.79 -13.66 -6.54
C PHE A 53 14.29 -14.86 -7.36
N LEU A 54 13.86 -14.64 -8.61
CA LEU A 54 13.22 -15.66 -9.45
C LEU A 54 14.19 -16.77 -9.95
N PRO A 55 15.46 -16.50 -10.35
CA PRO A 55 16.32 -17.50 -10.99
C PRO A 55 16.87 -18.58 -10.07
N ASN A 56 16.75 -18.43 -8.75
CA ASN A 56 17.42 -19.33 -7.79
C ASN A 56 16.52 -20.50 -7.38
N SER A 57 16.35 -21.47 -8.28
CA SER A 57 15.65 -22.74 -8.03
C SER A 57 16.28 -23.63 -6.94
N THR A 58 17.49 -23.30 -6.46
CA THR A 58 18.21 -24.06 -5.43
C THR A 58 17.92 -23.57 -4.01
N ARG A 59 16.77 -22.97 -3.76
CA ARG A 59 16.41 -22.52 -2.41
C ARG A 59 16.21 -23.68 -1.47
N VAL A 60 17.12 -23.76 -0.52
CA VAL A 60 17.16 -24.83 0.50
C VAL A 60 16.06 -24.67 1.56
N ARG A 61 15.28 -23.56 1.56
CA ARG A 61 14.32 -23.25 2.66
C ARG A 61 13.05 -22.57 2.18
N GLY A 62 12.06 -23.34 1.78
CA GLY A 62 10.67 -22.90 1.59
C GLY A 62 10.42 -21.97 0.38
N PRO A 63 9.16 -21.52 0.21
CA PRO A 63 8.75 -20.71 -0.91
C PRO A 63 9.39 -19.32 -0.90
N LEU A 64 9.49 -18.72 -2.09
CA LEU A 64 9.75 -17.29 -2.24
C LEU A 64 8.55 -16.51 -1.71
N ARG A 65 8.75 -15.76 -0.62
CA ARG A 65 7.67 -14.98 -0.01
C ARG A 65 7.77 -13.51 -0.32
N VAL A 66 6.70 -13.01 -0.94
CA VAL A 66 6.47 -11.60 -1.20
C VAL A 66 5.34 -11.11 -0.32
N VAL A 67 5.53 -10.00 0.36
CA VAL A 67 4.47 -9.33 1.15
C VAL A 67 4.18 -7.98 0.52
N ASP A 68 2.92 -7.77 0.11
CA ASP A 68 2.37 -6.48 -0.26
C ASP A 68 1.59 -5.93 0.94
N MET A 69 2.21 -5.01 1.68
CA MET A 69 1.65 -4.39 2.88
C MET A 69 0.80 -3.18 2.50
N ALA A 70 -0.37 -3.03 3.13
CA ALA A 70 -1.43 -2.12 2.72
C ALA A 70 -1.77 -2.33 1.24
N THR A 71 -2.04 -3.59 0.90
CA THR A 71 -2.25 -4.04 -0.48
C THR A 71 -3.44 -3.35 -1.16
N GLY A 72 -4.36 -2.76 -0.39
CA GLY A 72 -5.58 -2.14 -0.88
C GLY A 72 -6.38 -3.09 -1.74
N THR A 73 -6.69 -2.68 -2.95
CA THR A 73 -7.39 -3.50 -3.96
C THR A 73 -6.47 -4.43 -4.76
N GLY A 74 -5.24 -4.66 -4.29
CA GLY A 74 -4.29 -5.61 -4.87
C GLY A 74 -3.55 -5.10 -6.12
N ARG A 75 -3.35 -3.79 -6.28
CA ARG A 75 -2.70 -3.18 -7.44
C ARG A 75 -1.29 -3.73 -7.68
N VAL A 76 -0.45 -3.76 -6.65
CA VAL A 76 0.94 -4.26 -6.72
C VAL A 76 0.95 -5.73 -7.12
N ILE A 77 0.11 -6.56 -6.50
CA ILE A 77 0.00 -7.98 -6.79
C ILE A 77 -0.44 -8.21 -8.25
N ARG A 78 -1.46 -7.45 -8.72
CA ARG A 78 -1.92 -7.54 -10.12
C ARG A 78 -0.80 -7.20 -11.10
N GLY A 79 -0.05 -6.12 -10.85
CA GLY A 79 1.08 -5.70 -11.69
C GLY A 79 2.16 -6.76 -11.77
N ILE A 80 2.58 -7.33 -10.64
CA ILE A 80 3.57 -8.42 -10.57
C ILE A 80 3.09 -9.63 -11.39
N LEU A 81 1.86 -10.10 -11.15
CA LEU A 81 1.30 -11.26 -11.86
C LEU A 81 1.17 -11.02 -13.36
N GLN A 82 0.76 -9.83 -13.78
CA GLN A 82 0.64 -9.46 -15.18
C GLN A 82 2.00 -9.49 -15.89
N LYS A 83 3.05 -8.96 -15.27
CA LYS A 83 4.42 -9.00 -15.80
C LYS A 83 4.99 -10.42 -15.82
N MET A 84 4.74 -11.22 -14.80
CA MET A 84 5.12 -12.63 -14.80
C MET A 84 4.44 -13.41 -15.93
N ASN A 85 3.15 -13.15 -16.15
CA ASN A 85 2.39 -13.82 -17.21
C ASN A 85 2.87 -13.43 -18.61
N SER A 86 3.20 -12.16 -18.86
CA SER A 86 3.71 -11.71 -20.15
C SER A 86 5.10 -12.29 -20.46
N ARG A 87 5.96 -12.47 -19.46
CA ARG A 87 7.31 -13.06 -19.64
C ARG A 87 7.30 -14.58 -19.69
N ALA A 88 6.34 -15.24 -19.04
CA ALA A 88 6.24 -16.71 -19.03
C ALA A 88 5.98 -17.33 -20.43
N GLN A 89 5.60 -16.51 -21.41
CA GLN A 89 5.47 -16.98 -22.80
C GLN A 89 6.81 -17.19 -23.50
N GLY A 90 7.94 -16.82 -22.88
CA GLY A 90 9.25 -16.96 -23.52
C GLY A 90 10.46 -17.35 -22.64
N GLU A 91 10.46 -17.06 -21.34
CA GLU A 91 11.72 -17.04 -20.59
C GLU A 91 11.71 -17.61 -19.16
N LEU A 92 10.56 -17.89 -18.55
CA LEU A 92 10.53 -18.42 -17.18
C LEU A 92 10.32 -19.93 -17.16
N PRO A 93 11.19 -20.71 -16.51
CA PRO A 93 10.96 -22.14 -16.28
C PRO A 93 9.64 -22.33 -15.50
N GLY A 94 8.77 -23.23 -15.97
CA GLY A 94 7.45 -23.46 -15.41
C GLY A 94 7.42 -23.83 -13.92
N ASP A 95 8.55 -24.30 -13.39
CA ASP A 95 8.67 -24.74 -12.00
C ASP A 95 8.83 -23.59 -10.99
N ILE A 96 9.28 -22.39 -11.43
CA ILE A 96 9.46 -21.22 -10.53
C ILE A 96 8.13 -20.73 -9.97
N GLN A 97 7.04 -20.86 -10.73
CA GLN A 97 5.71 -20.40 -10.29
C GLN A 97 5.13 -21.22 -9.12
N LYS A 98 5.60 -22.46 -8.93
CA LYS A 98 5.11 -23.33 -7.84
C LYS A 98 5.64 -22.96 -6.45
N GLU A 99 6.71 -22.18 -6.39
CA GLU A 99 7.37 -21.79 -5.14
C GLU A 99 7.12 -20.35 -4.72
N LEU A 100 6.28 -19.59 -5.47
CA LEU A 100 5.96 -18.20 -5.14
C LEU A 100 4.71 -18.11 -4.28
N GLU A 101 4.86 -17.52 -3.11
CA GLU A 101 3.79 -17.22 -2.18
C GLU A 101 3.70 -15.71 -1.98
N ILE A 102 2.60 -15.10 -2.42
CA ILE A 102 2.35 -13.66 -2.32
C ILE A 102 1.32 -13.41 -1.22
N TRP A 103 1.67 -12.56 -0.26
CA TRP A 103 0.79 -12.14 0.83
C TRP A 103 0.29 -10.73 0.57
N GLY A 104 -1.02 -10.59 0.39
CA GLY A 104 -1.71 -9.29 0.37
C GLY A 104 -2.27 -8.99 1.75
N ILE A 105 -1.73 -8.00 2.43
CA ILE A 105 -2.13 -7.64 3.79
C ILE A 105 -2.65 -6.21 3.80
N ASP A 106 -3.86 -6.03 4.36
CA ASP A 106 -4.47 -4.73 4.55
C ASP A 106 -5.25 -4.71 5.87
N HIS A 107 -5.44 -3.53 6.46
CA HIS A 107 -6.29 -3.41 7.65
C HIS A 107 -7.79 -3.45 7.30
N SER A 108 -8.13 -3.19 6.03
CA SER A 108 -9.49 -3.14 5.52
C SER A 108 -9.93 -4.46 4.88
N GLN A 109 -10.93 -5.10 5.47
CA GLN A 109 -11.56 -6.29 4.89
C GLN A 109 -12.26 -5.98 3.56
N ALA A 110 -12.82 -4.77 3.39
CA ALA A 110 -13.46 -4.36 2.14
C ALA A 110 -12.46 -4.28 0.99
N MET A 111 -11.27 -3.72 1.25
CA MET A 111 -10.16 -3.69 0.28
C MET A 111 -9.71 -5.10 -0.09
N ILE A 112 -9.50 -5.97 0.90
CA ILE A 112 -9.13 -7.38 0.67
C ILE A 112 -10.21 -8.11 -0.17
N ASN A 113 -11.48 -7.91 0.14
CA ASN A 113 -12.57 -8.53 -0.63
C ASN A 113 -12.57 -8.05 -2.08
N ARG A 114 -12.35 -6.75 -2.29
CA ARG A 114 -12.21 -6.17 -3.63
C ARG A 114 -11.01 -6.73 -4.38
N ALA A 115 -9.84 -6.82 -3.72
CA ALA A 115 -8.63 -7.41 -4.29
C ALA A 115 -8.84 -8.86 -4.75
N LYS A 116 -9.49 -9.68 -3.93
CA LYS A 116 -9.86 -11.06 -4.27
C LYS A 116 -10.71 -11.11 -5.54
N GLY A 117 -11.83 -10.36 -5.59
CA GLY A 117 -12.72 -10.35 -6.74
C GLY A 117 -12.04 -9.87 -8.03
N LEU A 118 -11.09 -8.94 -7.97
CA LEU A 118 -10.35 -8.46 -9.15
C LEU A 118 -9.30 -9.46 -9.66
N LEU A 119 -8.90 -10.44 -8.83
CA LEU A 119 -7.83 -11.39 -9.13
C LEU A 119 -8.33 -12.82 -9.39
N GLU A 120 -9.55 -13.19 -8.95
CA GLU A 120 -10.08 -14.54 -9.09
C GLU A 120 -10.01 -15.07 -10.52
N ASP A 121 -10.37 -14.25 -11.51
CA ASP A 121 -10.36 -14.63 -12.93
C ASP A 121 -8.97 -14.59 -13.59
N LYS A 122 -7.94 -14.10 -12.89
CA LYS A 122 -6.59 -13.83 -13.44
C LYS A 122 -5.53 -14.75 -12.88
N MET A 123 -5.89 -15.58 -11.91
CA MET A 123 -4.93 -16.45 -11.22
C MET A 123 -4.61 -17.70 -12.06
N LYS A 124 -3.32 -17.96 -12.24
CA LYS A 124 -2.85 -19.28 -12.67
C LYS A 124 -2.86 -20.24 -11.47
N PRO A 125 -3.16 -21.53 -11.68
CA PRO A 125 -3.17 -22.54 -10.61
C PRO A 125 -1.85 -22.67 -9.84
N SER A 126 -0.77 -22.09 -10.37
CA SER A 126 0.61 -22.25 -9.86
C SER A 126 1.08 -21.15 -8.89
N THR A 127 0.29 -20.10 -8.66
CA THR A 127 0.68 -19.01 -7.75
C THR A 127 -0.21 -19.05 -6.50
N THR A 128 0.40 -19.14 -5.32
CA THR A 128 -0.33 -19.06 -4.06
C THR A 128 -0.45 -17.60 -3.63
N ILE A 129 -1.68 -17.10 -3.47
CA ILE A 129 -1.93 -15.80 -2.86
C ILE A 129 -2.61 -15.99 -1.52
N VAL A 130 -2.02 -15.43 -0.48
CA VAL A 130 -2.55 -15.43 0.89
C VAL A 130 -3.06 -14.03 1.22
N TRP A 131 -4.34 -13.92 1.53
CA TRP A 131 -4.95 -12.66 1.93
C TRP A 131 -5.14 -12.61 3.44
N ARG A 132 -4.73 -11.50 4.07
CA ARG A 132 -4.88 -11.29 5.52
C ARG A 132 -5.37 -9.88 5.82
N THR A 133 -6.30 -9.79 6.76
CA THR A 133 -6.68 -8.52 7.37
C THR A 133 -5.83 -8.36 8.62
N SER A 134 -4.94 -7.35 8.63
CA SER A 134 -4.02 -7.08 9.73
C SER A 134 -3.53 -5.64 9.68
N ALA A 135 -3.32 -5.04 10.86
CA ALA A 135 -2.68 -3.74 10.96
C ALA A 135 -1.18 -3.85 10.68
N ALA A 136 -0.61 -2.87 9.96
CA ALA A 136 0.80 -2.86 9.61
C ALA A 136 1.72 -2.96 10.86
N ALA A 137 1.35 -2.33 11.95
CA ALA A 137 2.12 -2.35 13.19
C ALA A 137 2.22 -3.72 13.88
N ASN A 138 1.38 -4.71 13.48
CA ASN A 138 1.28 -6.00 14.15
C ASN A 138 1.39 -7.19 13.18
N PHE A 139 1.63 -6.95 11.88
CA PHE A 139 1.41 -7.95 10.84
C PHE A 139 2.19 -9.27 11.01
N VAL A 140 3.40 -9.25 11.57
CA VAL A 140 4.15 -10.49 11.86
C VAL A 140 3.67 -11.15 13.14
N ASP A 141 3.28 -10.37 14.16
CA ASP A 141 2.82 -10.94 15.41
C ASP A 141 1.44 -11.60 15.27
N GLU A 142 0.60 -11.10 14.31
CA GLU A 142 -0.67 -11.70 13.92
C GLU A 142 -0.53 -12.82 12.88
N ASN A 143 0.61 -12.86 12.15
CA ASN A 143 0.92 -13.88 11.13
C ASN A 143 2.34 -14.43 11.37
N PRO A 144 2.52 -15.27 12.38
CA PRO A 144 3.85 -15.74 12.85
C PRO A 144 4.63 -16.53 11.78
N GLU A 145 3.96 -17.07 10.77
CA GLU A 145 4.56 -17.73 9.61
C GLU A 145 5.39 -16.78 8.73
N LEU A 146 5.23 -15.47 8.88
CA LEU A 146 6.04 -14.46 8.19
C LEU A 146 7.36 -14.16 8.93
N ARG A 147 7.53 -14.63 10.16
CA ARG A 147 8.74 -14.36 10.95
C ARG A 147 9.97 -14.99 10.32
N ASN A 148 10.97 -14.15 9.99
CA ASN A 148 12.22 -14.57 9.34
C ASN A 148 11.98 -15.39 8.05
N ALA A 149 10.94 -15.02 7.28
CA ALA A 149 10.48 -15.80 6.16
C ALA A 149 10.21 -14.99 4.89
N VAL A 150 10.23 -13.67 4.97
CA VAL A 150 9.91 -12.76 3.86
C VAL A 150 11.18 -12.42 3.08
N ASP A 151 11.13 -12.58 1.77
CA ASP A 151 12.22 -12.25 0.86
C ASP A 151 12.09 -10.86 0.27
N LEU A 152 10.85 -10.44 -0.04
CA LEU A 152 10.51 -9.12 -0.54
C LEU A 152 9.27 -8.59 0.18
N LEU A 153 9.39 -7.45 0.85
CA LEU A 153 8.26 -6.70 1.38
C LEU A 153 8.12 -5.40 0.58
N ILE A 154 6.92 -5.10 0.12
CA ILE A 154 6.56 -3.87 -0.58
C ILE A 154 5.55 -3.10 0.26
N PHE A 155 5.77 -1.81 0.47
CA PHE A 155 4.84 -0.89 1.11
C PHE A 155 4.74 0.37 0.25
N ALA A 156 3.79 0.35 -0.67
CA ALA A 156 3.66 1.28 -1.77
C ALA A 156 2.78 2.50 -1.44
N ALA A 157 2.72 3.44 -2.40
CA ALA A 157 1.79 4.58 -2.44
C ALA A 157 1.91 5.52 -1.23
N GLY A 158 3.10 5.64 -0.65
CA GLY A 158 3.30 6.47 0.54
C GLY A 158 2.48 6.03 1.75
N SER A 159 1.94 4.81 1.74
CA SER A 159 1.03 4.29 2.78
C SER A 159 1.64 4.31 4.19
N ILE A 160 2.98 4.34 4.31
CA ILE A 160 3.68 4.55 5.59
C ILE A 160 3.28 5.86 6.28
N GLY A 161 2.90 6.88 5.49
CA GLY A 161 2.44 8.17 5.99
C GLY A 161 1.13 8.09 6.80
N HIS A 162 0.33 7.04 6.60
CA HIS A 162 -0.91 6.83 7.37
C HIS A 162 -0.65 6.31 8.81
N LEU A 163 0.57 5.85 9.11
CA LEU A 163 0.94 5.43 10.45
C LEU A 163 1.26 6.66 11.32
N THR A 164 0.22 7.43 11.68
CA THR A 164 0.33 8.71 12.37
C THR A 164 0.25 8.60 13.89
N ALA A 165 -0.22 7.48 14.43
CA ALA A 165 -0.27 7.27 15.87
C ALA A 165 1.14 7.17 16.47
N HIS A 166 1.30 7.64 17.70
CA HIS A 166 2.60 7.68 18.36
C HIS A 166 3.25 6.29 18.44
N GLY A 167 4.45 6.16 17.86
CA GLY A 167 5.23 4.92 17.83
C GLY A 167 4.72 3.83 16.89
N GLU A 168 3.62 4.03 16.18
CA GLU A 168 3.04 3.04 15.26
C GLU A 168 3.98 2.72 14.10
N ARG A 169 4.56 3.74 13.47
CA ARG A 169 5.54 3.60 12.40
C ARG A 169 6.78 2.82 12.86
N ARG A 170 7.30 3.13 14.06
CA ARG A 170 8.41 2.38 14.65
C ARG A 170 8.05 0.91 14.90
N LYS A 171 6.84 0.63 15.39
CA LYS A 171 6.35 -0.75 15.54
C LYS A 171 6.31 -1.45 14.19
N PHE A 172 5.79 -0.81 13.15
CA PHE A 172 5.80 -1.38 11.80
C PHE A 172 7.22 -1.71 11.33
N LEU A 173 8.19 -0.79 11.45
CA LEU A 173 9.58 -1.05 11.07
C LEU A 173 10.20 -2.22 11.86
N GLN A 174 9.85 -2.37 13.13
CA GLN A 174 10.24 -3.54 13.93
C GLN A 174 9.61 -4.84 13.40
N GLN A 175 8.36 -4.79 12.92
CA GLN A 175 7.74 -5.95 12.26
C GLN A 175 8.46 -6.28 10.95
N VAL A 176 8.86 -5.27 10.15
CA VAL A 176 9.68 -5.49 8.95
C VAL A 176 10.98 -6.21 9.29
N VAL A 177 11.69 -5.79 10.33
CA VAL A 177 12.92 -6.45 10.78
C VAL A 177 12.67 -7.91 11.21
N LYS A 178 11.54 -8.18 11.89
CA LYS A 178 11.14 -9.55 12.27
C LYS A 178 10.79 -10.41 11.04
N ALA A 179 10.25 -9.81 9.99
CA ALA A 179 9.75 -10.50 8.81
C ALA A 179 10.89 -10.91 7.86
N LEU A 180 11.83 -10.02 7.60
CA LEU A 180 12.86 -10.22 6.60
C LEU A 180 13.71 -11.46 6.92
N ARG A 181 13.89 -12.30 5.90
CA ARG A 181 14.64 -13.56 6.01
C ARG A 181 16.12 -13.32 6.26
N ILE A 182 16.62 -13.91 7.31
CA ILE A 182 18.05 -13.93 7.64
C ILE A 182 18.63 -15.25 7.14
N THR A 183 19.66 -15.18 6.32
CA THR A 183 20.42 -16.36 5.84
C THR A 183 21.84 -16.32 6.39
N ASN A 184 22.31 -17.45 6.86
CA ASN A 184 23.69 -17.61 7.32
C ASN A 184 24.31 -18.85 6.67
N PRO A 185 25.33 -18.74 5.77
CA PRO A 185 25.91 -17.47 5.30
C PRO A 185 24.91 -16.61 4.49
N PRO A 186 25.18 -15.28 4.36
CA PRO A 186 24.32 -14.42 3.57
C PRO A 186 24.17 -14.92 2.15
N GLN A 187 22.92 -15.10 1.71
CA GLN A 187 22.61 -15.48 0.33
C GLN A 187 22.46 -14.22 -0.55
N THR A 188 22.66 -14.40 -1.84
CA THR A 188 22.39 -13.38 -2.85
C THR A 188 21.25 -13.87 -3.74
N PRO A 189 20.19 -13.08 -3.95
CA PRO A 189 19.95 -11.75 -3.38
C PRO A 189 19.59 -11.80 -1.90
N ARG A 190 19.93 -10.73 -1.15
CA ARG A 190 19.45 -10.55 0.24
C ARG A 190 17.99 -10.17 0.26
N SER A 191 17.27 -10.55 1.31
CA SER A 191 15.91 -10.10 1.54
C SER A 191 15.85 -8.59 1.69
N ILE A 192 14.83 -7.96 1.09
CA ILE A 192 14.67 -6.52 1.05
C ILE A 192 13.25 -6.10 1.46
N ALA A 193 13.15 -4.88 1.98
CA ALA A 193 11.90 -4.16 2.06
C ALA A 193 11.98 -2.93 1.15
N ALA A 194 10.98 -2.73 0.30
CA ALA A 194 10.81 -1.55 -0.53
C ALA A 194 9.66 -0.72 0.04
N ILE A 195 9.98 0.44 0.59
CA ILE A 195 9.01 1.33 1.23
C ILE A 195 9.04 2.67 0.53
N SER A 196 7.88 3.16 0.08
CA SER A 196 7.77 4.49 -0.49
C SER A 196 7.29 5.52 0.54
N ILE A 197 7.82 6.73 0.41
CA ILE A 197 7.28 7.93 1.04
C ILE A 197 6.84 8.91 -0.04
N LEU A 198 5.77 9.65 0.23
CA LEU A 198 5.37 10.72 -0.66
C LEU A 198 6.40 11.85 -0.56
N LYS A 199 6.80 12.37 -1.72
CA LYS A 199 7.56 13.61 -1.77
C LYS A 199 6.65 14.73 -1.29
N PRO A 200 7.18 15.70 -0.52
CA PRO A 200 6.50 16.97 -0.36
C PRO A 200 6.34 17.54 -1.77
N ASP A 201 5.10 17.62 -2.24
CA ASP A 201 4.83 18.18 -3.56
C ASP A 201 5.36 19.63 -3.57
N ASP A 202 6.16 20.02 -4.58
CA ASP A 202 6.66 21.40 -4.69
C ASP A 202 5.47 22.37 -4.68
N GLY A 203 4.30 21.98 -5.19
CA GLY A 203 3.05 22.70 -5.06
C GLY A 203 2.46 22.72 -3.64
N LEU A 204 2.71 21.70 -2.81
CA LEU A 204 2.40 21.76 -1.37
C LEU A 204 3.43 22.61 -0.62
N GLN A 205 4.69 22.64 -1.03
CA GLN A 205 5.71 23.50 -0.44
C GLN A 205 5.56 24.97 -0.87
N GLU A 206 5.27 25.27 -2.14
CA GLU A 206 5.01 26.66 -2.57
C GLU A 206 3.72 27.20 -1.99
N ASN A 207 2.65 26.41 -1.93
CA ASN A 207 1.44 26.79 -1.20
C ASN A 207 1.59 26.66 0.32
N CYS A 208 2.53 25.83 0.82
CA CYS A 208 2.84 25.68 2.24
C CYS A 208 3.82 26.76 2.75
N SER A 209 4.72 27.31 1.94
CA SER A 209 5.76 28.22 2.42
C SER A 209 5.29 29.66 2.70
N GLU A 210 4.20 30.13 2.07
CA GLU A 210 3.73 31.51 2.26
C GLU A 210 2.38 31.68 2.97
N GLN A 211 1.59 30.64 3.16
CA GLN A 211 0.23 30.75 3.71
C GLN A 211 -0.19 29.67 4.73
N HIS A 212 0.69 28.76 5.14
CA HIS A 212 0.30 27.68 6.06
C HIS A 212 0.36 28.13 7.51
N VAL A 213 -0.69 28.80 7.90
CA VAL A 213 -1.09 28.86 9.31
C VAL A 213 -1.73 27.52 9.63
N ALA A 214 -1.21 26.80 10.63
CA ALA A 214 -1.83 25.59 11.16
C ALA A 214 -3.34 25.81 11.34
N GLY A 215 -4.15 24.86 10.84
CA GLY A 215 -5.60 24.92 10.90
C GLY A 215 -6.31 25.51 9.66
N LYS A 216 -5.58 25.94 8.61
CA LYS A 216 -6.24 26.40 7.39
C LYS A 216 -6.80 25.21 6.59
N GLU A 217 -8.11 25.22 6.38
CA GLU A 217 -8.83 24.27 5.54
C GLU A 217 -8.74 24.71 4.07
N VAL A 218 -8.31 23.81 3.20
CA VAL A 218 -8.36 23.98 1.73
C VAL A 218 -9.49 23.12 1.21
N ARG A 219 -10.48 23.72 0.56
CA ARG A 219 -11.56 23.00 -0.10
C ARG A 219 -11.25 22.83 -1.57
N PHE A 220 -11.35 21.62 -2.05
CA PHE A 220 -11.31 21.35 -3.48
C PHE A 220 -12.73 21.56 -4.03
N ASN A 221 -12.91 22.58 -4.86
CA ASN A 221 -14.22 23.03 -5.33
C ASN A 221 -14.88 22.09 -6.36
N ALA A 222 -14.18 21.07 -6.84
CA ALA A 222 -14.71 20.17 -7.84
C ALA A 222 -15.28 18.91 -7.19
N GLU A 223 -16.60 18.73 -7.28
CA GLU A 223 -17.22 17.44 -7.00
C GLU A 223 -16.82 16.46 -8.11
N MET A 224 -16.17 15.37 -7.74
CA MET A 224 -15.82 14.30 -8.67
C MET A 224 -17.00 13.35 -8.81
N ARG A 225 -17.48 13.13 -10.04
CA ARG A 225 -18.56 12.19 -10.35
C ARG A 225 -18.04 11.04 -11.18
N LYS A 226 -18.39 9.81 -10.78
CA LYS A 226 -18.00 8.59 -11.47
C LYS A 226 -19.14 7.58 -11.49
N PRO A 227 -19.56 7.08 -12.66
CA PRO A 227 -20.48 5.95 -12.72
C PRO A 227 -19.79 4.71 -12.15
N SER A 228 -20.51 3.94 -11.34
CA SER A 228 -20.02 2.66 -10.84
C SER A 228 -19.84 1.66 -12.00
N ARG A 229 -18.74 0.92 -11.99
CA ARG A 229 -18.48 -0.17 -12.93
C ARG A 229 -19.10 -1.49 -12.46
N GLN A 230 -19.16 -1.67 -11.14
CA GLN A 230 -19.71 -2.88 -10.52
C GLN A 230 -21.23 -2.82 -10.39
N TRP A 231 -21.79 -1.62 -10.16
CA TRP A 231 -23.22 -1.36 -10.02
C TRP A 231 -23.67 -0.32 -11.04
N PRO A 232 -23.97 -0.68 -12.30
CA PRO A 232 -24.22 0.27 -13.39
C PRO A 232 -25.37 1.26 -13.17
N HIS A 233 -26.23 1.01 -12.19
CA HIS A 233 -27.32 1.90 -11.79
C HIS A 233 -26.91 2.94 -10.73
N LEU A 234 -25.63 2.95 -10.32
CA LEU A 234 -25.11 3.88 -9.30
C LEU A 234 -24.08 4.84 -9.89
N GLU A 235 -24.05 6.02 -9.29
CA GLU A 235 -23.02 7.05 -9.50
C GLU A 235 -22.41 7.44 -8.15
N TYR A 236 -21.12 7.62 -8.12
CA TYR A 236 -20.36 8.15 -7.00
C TYR A 236 -20.14 9.65 -7.17
N CYS A 237 -20.44 10.42 -6.14
CA CYS A 237 -20.17 11.85 -6.08
C CYS A 237 -19.28 12.10 -4.86
N LYS A 238 -17.98 12.45 -5.10
CA LYS A 238 -17.01 12.72 -4.05
C LYS A 238 -16.74 14.21 -3.93
N SER A 239 -16.80 14.73 -2.74
CA SER A 239 -16.22 16.02 -2.36
C SER A 239 -15.11 15.83 -1.34
N GLU A 240 -14.14 16.77 -1.30
CA GLU A 240 -12.92 16.62 -0.54
C GLU A 240 -12.50 17.95 0.10
N THR A 241 -12.04 17.86 1.33
CA THR A 241 -11.40 18.96 2.05
C THR A 241 -10.09 18.51 2.65
N MET A 242 -9.06 19.35 2.58
CA MET A 242 -7.75 19.10 3.12
C MET A 242 -7.38 20.12 4.17
N THR A 243 -6.87 19.67 5.30
CA THR A 243 -6.42 20.53 6.40
C THR A 243 -5.04 20.13 6.85
N LEU A 244 -4.11 21.07 6.87
CA LEU A 244 -2.80 20.86 7.48
C LEU A 244 -2.89 21.07 8.99
N LYS A 245 -2.58 20.05 9.77
CA LYS A 245 -2.45 20.12 11.23
C LYS A 245 -1.01 20.36 11.64
N ASP A 246 -0.80 20.66 12.93
CA ASP A 246 0.53 20.77 13.52
C ASP A 246 1.40 19.52 13.26
N LYS A 247 2.70 19.71 13.22
CA LYS A 247 3.69 18.63 12.99
C LYS A 247 3.66 18.01 11.59
N GLY A 248 3.16 18.71 10.57
CA GLY A 248 3.18 18.20 9.19
C GLY A 248 2.20 17.06 8.93
N ILE A 249 1.14 16.96 9.74
CA ILE A 249 0.06 16.00 9.50
C ILE A 249 -0.99 16.64 8.60
N LEU A 250 -1.14 16.08 7.41
CA LEU A 250 -2.20 16.42 6.48
C LEU A 250 -3.43 15.56 6.80
N VAL A 251 -4.57 16.19 7.05
CA VAL A 251 -5.85 15.50 7.22
C VAL A 251 -6.70 15.75 6.00
N ASN A 252 -7.09 14.68 5.33
CA ASN A 252 -7.98 14.74 4.19
C ASN A 252 -9.33 14.15 4.59
N SER A 253 -10.41 14.90 4.38
CA SER A 253 -11.77 14.50 4.68
C SER A 253 -12.59 14.41 3.41
N PHE A 254 -13.29 13.30 3.24
CA PHE A 254 -14.10 13.00 2.07
C PHE A 254 -15.56 12.84 2.45
N ASP A 255 -16.41 13.29 1.55
CA ASP A 255 -17.84 12.98 1.55
C ASP A 255 -18.16 12.27 0.24
N LEU A 256 -18.42 10.95 0.32
CA LEU A 256 -18.78 10.10 -0.81
C LEU A 256 -20.29 9.83 -0.77
N LYS A 257 -21.01 10.36 -1.76
CA LYS A 257 -22.42 10.08 -1.96
C LYS A 257 -22.59 9.00 -3.02
N ILE A 258 -23.46 8.06 -2.75
CA ILE A 258 -23.88 7.00 -3.65
C ILE A 258 -25.28 7.33 -4.13
N VAL A 259 -25.42 7.59 -5.42
CA VAL A 259 -26.64 8.11 -6.03
C VAL A 259 -27.16 7.14 -7.08
N GLU A 260 -28.46 6.93 -7.12
CA GLU A 260 -29.11 6.16 -8.19
C GLU A 260 -29.16 7.01 -9.46
N THR A 261 -28.59 6.53 -10.56
CA THR A 261 -28.45 7.30 -11.81
C THR A 261 -29.77 7.68 -12.46
N ALA A 262 -30.76 6.79 -12.40
CA ALA A 262 -32.06 7.01 -13.06
C ALA A 262 -32.92 8.08 -12.38
N THR A 263 -32.85 8.21 -11.07
CA THR A 263 -33.73 9.06 -10.27
C THR A 263 -33.02 10.25 -9.60
N GLY A 264 -31.70 10.20 -9.52
CA GLY A 264 -30.90 11.13 -8.73
C GLY A 264 -31.06 10.94 -7.22
N LYS A 265 -31.69 9.84 -6.78
CA LYS A 265 -31.94 9.56 -5.36
C LYS A 265 -30.65 9.22 -4.65
N LEU A 266 -30.38 9.91 -3.54
CA LEU A 266 -29.29 9.56 -2.62
C LEU A 266 -29.63 8.25 -1.91
N LEU A 267 -28.78 7.22 -2.10
CA LEU A 267 -28.92 5.92 -1.47
C LEU A 267 -28.07 5.77 -0.22
N SER A 268 -26.85 6.33 -0.24
CA SER A 268 -25.93 6.34 0.90
C SER A 268 -25.04 7.57 0.86
N GLN A 269 -24.57 7.98 2.02
CA GLN A 269 -23.56 9.02 2.18
C GLN A 269 -22.55 8.54 3.21
N GLU A 270 -21.29 8.50 2.82
CA GLU A 270 -20.18 7.99 3.62
C GLU A 270 -19.15 9.11 3.82
N LYS A 271 -18.87 9.40 5.08
CA LYS A 271 -17.85 10.40 5.44
C LYS A 271 -16.61 9.70 5.97
N TYR A 272 -15.50 10.01 5.36
CA TYR A 272 -14.21 9.44 5.74
C TYR A 272 -13.21 10.55 6.01
N SER A 273 -12.30 10.28 6.92
CA SER A 273 -11.08 11.07 7.00
C SER A 273 -9.86 10.15 7.14
N TRP A 274 -8.75 10.57 6.57
CA TRP A 274 -7.47 9.94 6.79
C TRP A 274 -6.41 11.00 7.04
N SER A 275 -5.43 10.61 7.84
CA SER A 275 -4.28 11.45 8.15
C SER A 275 -3.07 10.92 7.41
N LEU A 276 -2.24 11.82 6.90
CA LEU A 276 -0.99 11.52 6.24
C LEU A 276 0.10 12.38 6.86
N GLN A 277 1.15 11.75 7.37
CA GLN A 277 2.34 12.48 7.83
C GLN A 277 3.33 12.61 6.68
N VAL A 278 3.72 13.84 6.39
CA VAL A 278 4.85 14.14 5.51
C VAL A 278 6.13 14.11 6.34
N PHE A 279 7.14 13.40 5.86
CA PHE A 279 8.40 13.23 6.57
C PHE A 279 9.48 14.12 5.98
N SER A 280 10.35 14.66 6.82
CA SER A 280 11.64 15.08 6.33
C SER A 280 12.50 13.84 6.04
N GLN A 281 13.26 13.88 4.95
CA GLN A 281 14.13 12.78 4.55
C GLN A 281 15.09 12.36 5.68
N THR A 282 15.66 13.33 6.39
CA THR A 282 16.62 13.10 7.48
C THR A 282 15.97 12.37 8.67
N GLU A 283 14.74 12.76 9.05
CA GLU A 283 14.03 12.09 10.14
C GLU A 283 13.69 10.65 9.78
N TRP A 284 13.23 10.44 8.54
CA TRP A 284 12.90 9.12 8.04
C TRP A 284 14.12 8.18 8.03
N GLU A 285 15.25 8.65 7.48
CA GLU A 285 16.47 7.84 7.40
C GLU A 285 17.05 7.52 8.79
N ARG A 286 16.94 8.44 9.74
CA ARG A 286 17.30 8.18 11.12
C ARG A 286 16.41 7.11 11.74
N GLU A 287 15.10 7.19 11.55
CA GLU A 287 14.16 6.19 12.09
C GLU A 287 14.39 4.79 11.52
N LEU A 288 14.71 4.68 10.22
CA LEU A 288 15.12 3.42 9.60
C LEU A 288 16.37 2.84 10.28
N SER A 289 17.40 3.65 10.46
CA SER A 289 18.66 3.25 11.11
C SER A 289 18.42 2.80 12.56
N ASP A 290 17.64 3.57 13.33
CA ASP A 290 17.30 3.25 14.71
C ASP A 290 16.54 1.94 14.86
N CYS A 291 15.81 1.53 13.80
CA CYS A 291 15.12 0.24 13.76
C CYS A 291 15.99 -0.92 13.24
N GLY A 292 17.25 -0.68 12.88
CA GLY A 292 18.15 -1.73 12.38
C GLY A 292 17.98 -2.03 10.89
N LEU A 293 17.51 -1.06 10.12
CA LEU A 293 17.40 -1.13 8.66
C LEU A 293 18.45 -0.23 8.01
N SER A 294 19.10 -0.73 6.95
CA SER A 294 20.08 -0.01 6.15
C SER A 294 19.53 0.24 4.76
N ILE A 295 19.73 1.43 4.23
CA ILE A 295 19.34 1.83 2.89
C ILE A 295 20.38 1.30 1.91
N SER A 296 19.96 0.47 0.94
CA SER A 296 20.80 0.04 -0.16
C SER A 296 20.69 0.91 -1.41
N GLN A 297 19.47 1.44 -1.63
CA GLN A 297 19.17 2.27 -2.79
C GLN A 297 18.01 3.21 -2.48
N LYS A 298 18.03 4.38 -3.10
CA LYS A 298 16.88 5.28 -3.21
C LYS A 298 16.51 5.40 -4.68
N VAL A 299 15.22 5.30 -4.98
CA VAL A 299 14.68 5.44 -6.34
C VAL A 299 13.56 6.46 -6.30
N GLU A 300 13.66 7.46 -7.14
CA GLU A 300 12.63 8.47 -7.27
C GLU A 300 11.69 8.16 -8.42
N THR A 301 10.39 8.10 -8.14
CA THR A 301 9.34 7.84 -9.13
C THR A 301 8.21 8.85 -8.94
N GLY A 302 8.02 9.74 -9.92
CA GLY A 302 6.92 10.72 -9.84
C GLY A 302 6.84 11.42 -8.49
N SER A 303 5.75 11.21 -7.76
CA SER A 303 5.46 11.79 -6.45
C SER A 303 6.07 11.03 -5.26
N GLU A 304 6.82 9.94 -5.49
CA GLU A 304 7.32 9.10 -4.42
C GLU A 304 8.85 8.99 -4.42
N THR A 305 9.41 8.80 -3.23
CA THR A 305 10.79 8.31 -3.04
C THR A 305 10.72 6.91 -2.44
N TRP A 306 11.27 5.94 -3.14
CA TRP A 306 11.39 4.56 -2.70
C TRP A 306 12.70 4.32 -1.98
N TYR A 307 12.62 3.67 -0.84
CA TYR A 307 13.75 3.21 -0.05
C TYR A 307 13.83 1.70 -0.12
N ILE A 308 14.90 1.19 -0.75
CA ILE A 308 15.19 -0.23 -0.77
C ILE A 308 16.08 -0.53 0.42
N LEU A 309 15.57 -1.35 1.33
CA LEU A 309 16.10 -1.56 2.66
C LEU A 309 16.51 -3.02 2.83
N HIS A 310 17.54 -3.25 3.65
CA HIS A 310 17.92 -4.58 4.14
C HIS A 310 18.27 -4.49 5.63
N LEU A 311 18.37 -5.63 6.28
CA LEU A 311 18.79 -5.68 7.69
C LEU A 311 20.22 -5.14 7.83
N ALA A 312 20.43 -4.23 8.79
CA ALA A 312 21.74 -3.71 9.10
C ALA A 312 22.67 -4.83 9.60
N ASN A 313 23.92 -4.83 9.17
CA ASN A 313 24.91 -5.78 9.68
C ASN A 313 25.15 -5.48 11.17
N LYS A 314 25.03 -6.49 12.03
CA LYS A 314 25.27 -6.34 13.50
C LYS A 314 26.65 -5.76 13.87
N LYS A 315 27.59 -5.64 12.92
CA LYS A 315 28.93 -5.09 13.15
C LYS A 315 29.00 -3.54 13.08
N SER A 316 27.95 -2.85 12.64
CA SER A 316 27.93 -1.39 12.49
C SER A 316 27.23 -0.65 13.63
N LEU A 317 26.83 -1.36 14.70
CA LEU A 317 26.14 -0.81 15.86
C LEU A 317 27.03 -0.74 17.13
N VAL A 318 28.37 -0.69 16.95
CA VAL A 318 29.34 -0.49 18.05
C VAL A 318 30.07 0.83 17.82
#